data_434a22217148e274128970e87faaca8f
#
_entry.id   434a22217148e274128970e87faaca8f
#
_cell.length_a   1.000
_cell.length_b   1.000
_cell.length_c   1.000
_cell.angle_alpha   90.00
_cell.angle_beta   90.00
_cell.angle_gamma   90.00
#
_symmetry.space_group_name_H-M   'P 1'
#
loop_
_entity.id
_entity.type
_entity.pdbx_description
1 polymer ?
#
loop_
_entity_poly.entity_id
_entity_poly.type
_entity_poly.pdbx_seq_one_letter_code
_entity_poly.pdbx_strand_id
1 'polypeptide(L)'
;MSTSSSSAAERNFKREFLKIFFIVFVVLLIGLSIFFFVNHNENNKYIIKTLELNGSVDEGDALFKINCVGCHGITARGLVGPELHSITKRLNDKEIIKQVTGGLTPPMPSFEIDPVNMSNLLKYLHSLE
;
A
#
# COMPACT_ATOMS: atom_id res chain seq x y z
N MET A 1 -2.51 65.90 5.15
CA MET A 1 -2.04 64.95 6.19
C MET A 1 -2.98 63.73 6.25
N SER A 2 -2.92 62.79 5.31
CA SER A 2 -3.88 61.66 5.26
C SER A 2 -3.25 60.31 4.80
N THR A 3 -1.93 60.13 4.85
CA THR A 3 -1.26 58.94 4.31
C THR A 3 -0.83 57.91 5.35
N SER A 4 -0.90 58.21 6.66
CA SER A 4 -0.40 57.26 7.71
C SER A 4 -1.44 56.20 8.17
N SER A 5 -2.73 56.46 8.00
CA SER A 5 -3.81 55.55 8.44
C SER A 5 -3.97 54.35 7.51
N SER A 6 -3.77 54.50 6.20
CA SER A 6 -3.88 53.43 5.21
C SER A 6 -2.80 52.32 5.39
N SER A 7 -1.57 52.70 5.72
CA SER A 7 -0.46 51.77 5.87
C SER A 7 -0.57 50.86 7.12
N ALA A 8 -1.21 51.35 8.17
CA ALA A 8 -1.44 50.57 9.40
C ALA A 8 -2.55 49.52 9.21
N ALA A 9 -3.63 49.86 8.51
CA ALA A 9 -4.72 48.97 8.19
C ALA A 9 -4.25 47.82 7.27
N GLU A 10 -3.42 48.13 6.27
CA GLU A 10 -2.85 47.15 5.34
C GLU A 10 -1.90 46.16 6.05
N ARG A 11 -1.08 46.62 6.98
CA ARG A 11 -0.21 45.77 7.79
C ARG A 11 -1.02 44.84 8.71
N ASN A 12 -2.08 45.33 9.31
CA ASN A 12 -2.95 44.51 10.15
C ASN A 12 -3.68 43.44 9.33
N PHE A 13 -4.19 43.78 8.17
CA PHE A 13 -4.81 42.80 7.24
C PHE A 13 -3.84 41.71 6.84
N LYS A 14 -2.61 42.06 6.43
CA LYS A 14 -1.58 41.06 6.08
C LYS A 14 -1.22 40.14 7.26
N ARG A 15 -1.16 40.66 8.47
CA ARG A 15 -0.88 39.86 9.68
C ARG A 15 -2.01 38.87 9.98
N GLU A 16 -3.27 39.28 9.91
CA GLU A 16 -4.41 38.39 10.15
C GLU A 16 -4.53 37.36 9.04
N PHE A 17 -4.33 37.73 7.79
CA PHE A 17 -4.27 36.82 6.67
C PHE A 17 -3.17 35.75 6.86
N LEU A 18 -1.97 36.17 7.28
CA LEU A 18 -0.86 35.22 7.52
C LEU A 18 -1.15 34.26 8.68
N LYS A 19 -1.81 34.72 9.74
CA LYS A 19 -2.24 33.87 10.85
C LYS A 19 -3.25 32.81 10.39
N ILE A 20 -4.27 33.22 9.65
CA ILE A 20 -5.29 32.33 9.11
C ILE A 20 -4.64 31.29 8.17
N PHE A 21 -3.78 31.74 7.26
CA PHE A 21 -3.02 30.86 6.38
C PHE A 21 -2.20 29.83 7.15
N PHE A 22 -1.49 30.26 8.19
CA PHE A 22 -0.70 29.38 9.03
C PHE A 22 -1.56 28.34 9.78
N ILE A 23 -2.71 28.77 10.32
CA ILE A 23 -3.65 27.87 10.99
C ILE A 23 -4.18 26.80 10.01
N VAL A 24 -4.62 27.21 8.82
CA VAL A 24 -5.10 26.29 7.78
C VAL A 24 -4.01 25.31 7.37
N PHE A 25 -2.79 25.79 7.19
CA PHE A 25 -1.65 24.96 6.85
C PHE A 25 -1.35 23.90 7.93
N VAL A 26 -1.36 24.29 9.21
CA VAL A 26 -1.17 23.36 10.33
C VAL A 26 -2.28 22.31 10.39
N VAL A 27 -3.53 22.72 10.21
CA VAL A 27 -4.67 21.79 10.19
C VAL A 27 -4.55 20.78 9.06
N LEU A 28 -4.13 21.22 7.87
CA LEU A 28 -3.87 20.31 6.73
C LEU A 28 -2.75 19.31 7.04
N LEU A 29 -1.66 19.77 7.64
CA LEU A 29 -0.56 18.86 8.02
C LEU A 29 -1.00 17.82 9.05
N ILE A 30 -1.80 18.20 10.04
CA ILE A 30 -2.36 17.28 11.03
C ILE A 30 -3.28 16.28 10.34
N GLY A 31 -4.17 16.72 9.46
CA GLY A 31 -5.06 15.86 8.69
C GLY A 31 -4.31 14.84 7.85
N LEU A 32 -3.28 15.27 7.13
CA LEU A 32 -2.40 14.38 6.36
C LEU A 32 -1.68 13.37 7.27
N SER A 33 -1.16 13.81 8.40
CA SER A 33 -0.47 12.92 9.36
C SER A 33 -1.40 11.84 9.90
N ILE A 34 -2.62 12.19 10.26
CA ILE A 34 -3.65 11.24 10.72
C ILE A 34 -4.01 10.28 9.60
N PHE A 35 -4.23 10.77 8.38
CA PHE A 35 -4.54 9.93 7.22
C PHE A 35 -3.45 8.88 6.96
N PHE A 36 -2.17 9.29 6.92
CA PHE A 36 -1.06 8.37 6.73
C PHE A 36 -0.92 7.36 7.89
N PHE A 37 -1.14 7.81 9.12
CA PHE A 37 -1.07 6.95 10.30
C PHE A 37 -2.15 5.86 10.27
N VAL A 38 -3.40 6.22 9.98
CA VAL A 38 -4.52 5.28 9.91
C VAL A 38 -4.29 4.27 8.77
N ASN A 39 -3.94 4.76 7.59
CA ASN A 39 -3.70 3.88 6.44
C ASN A 39 -2.53 2.90 6.67
N HIS A 40 -1.46 3.36 7.29
CA HIS A 40 -0.32 2.51 7.67
C HIS A 40 -0.72 1.42 8.68
N ASN A 41 -1.56 1.77 9.65
CA ASN A 41 -2.00 0.84 10.69
C ASN A 41 -2.90 -0.28 10.14
N GLU A 42 -3.82 0.02 9.23
CA GLU A 42 -4.67 -0.99 8.60
C GLU A 42 -3.86 -1.97 7.73
N ASN A 43 -2.90 -1.47 6.94
CA ASN A 43 -1.99 -2.32 6.17
C ASN A 43 -1.16 -3.25 7.07
N ASN A 44 -0.70 -2.77 8.22
CA ASN A 44 0.02 -3.61 9.17
C ASN A 44 -0.86 -4.69 9.78
N LYS A 45 -2.10 -4.37 10.15
CA LYS A 45 -3.06 -5.35 10.68
C LYS A 45 -3.36 -6.46 9.67
N TYR A 46 -3.56 -6.11 8.41
CA TYR A 46 -3.77 -7.07 7.34
C TYR A 46 -2.59 -8.04 7.21
N ILE A 47 -1.37 -7.51 7.15
CA ILE A 47 -0.14 -8.31 7.03
C ILE A 47 0.01 -9.24 8.25
N ILE A 48 -0.13 -8.73 9.47
CA ILE A 48 -0.02 -9.53 10.70
C ILE A 48 -1.05 -10.66 10.67
N LYS A 49 -2.32 -10.34 10.41
CA LYS A 49 -3.39 -11.33 10.34
C LYS A 49 -3.10 -12.42 9.30
N THR A 50 -2.60 -12.05 8.12
CA THR A 50 -2.22 -13.00 7.06
C THR A 50 -1.12 -13.96 7.52
N LEU A 51 -0.09 -13.44 8.18
CA LEU A 51 1.06 -14.22 8.62
C LEU A 51 0.78 -15.11 9.83
N GLU A 52 -0.25 -14.82 10.62
CA GLU A 52 -0.72 -15.66 11.73
C GLU A 52 -1.53 -16.88 11.26
N LEU A 53 -2.01 -16.88 10.02
CA LEU A 53 -2.82 -17.96 9.47
C LEU A 53 -1.94 -19.07 8.90
N ASN A 54 -2.41 -20.30 9.03
CA ASN A 54 -1.77 -21.47 8.41
C ASN A 54 -2.48 -21.78 7.09
N GLY A 55 -1.93 -21.31 5.98
CA GLY A 55 -2.49 -21.48 4.65
C GLY A 55 -2.43 -22.93 4.14
N SER A 56 -3.23 -23.22 3.11
CA SER A 56 -3.28 -24.48 2.37
C SER A 56 -2.58 -24.34 1.02
N VAL A 57 -1.72 -25.28 0.67
CA VAL A 57 -1.05 -25.32 -0.64
C VAL A 57 -2.07 -25.53 -1.76
N ASP A 58 -3.04 -26.43 -1.57
CA ASP A 58 -4.03 -26.78 -2.60
C ASP A 58 -4.95 -25.59 -2.92
N GLU A 59 -5.41 -24.89 -1.89
CA GLU A 59 -6.21 -23.68 -2.05
C GLU A 59 -5.38 -22.54 -2.69
N GLY A 60 -4.12 -22.43 -2.34
CA GLY A 60 -3.19 -21.48 -2.94
C GLY A 60 -2.92 -21.75 -4.40
N ASP A 61 -2.75 -23.01 -4.78
CA ASP A 61 -2.62 -23.47 -6.18
C ASP A 61 -3.87 -23.15 -6.98
N ALA A 62 -5.06 -23.40 -6.42
CA ALA A 62 -6.33 -23.06 -7.06
C ALA A 62 -6.45 -21.55 -7.31
N LEU A 63 -6.12 -20.73 -6.32
CA LEU A 63 -6.08 -19.26 -6.46
C LEU A 63 -5.09 -18.81 -7.53
N PHE A 64 -3.88 -19.38 -7.55
CA PHE A 64 -2.85 -19.08 -8.52
C PHE A 64 -3.33 -19.40 -9.94
N LYS A 65 -3.96 -20.55 -10.14
CA LYS A 65 -4.50 -20.98 -11.44
C LYS A 65 -5.56 -20.03 -11.99
N ILE A 66 -6.37 -19.47 -11.12
CA ILE A 66 -7.44 -18.56 -11.53
C ILE A 66 -6.90 -17.16 -11.86
N ASN A 67 -5.95 -16.64 -11.07
CA ASN A 67 -5.60 -15.22 -11.11
C ASN A 67 -4.19 -14.93 -11.67
N CYS A 68 -3.25 -15.86 -11.58
CA CYS A 68 -1.83 -15.56 -11.77
C CYS A 68 -1.23 -16.23 -13.02
N VAL A 69 -1.80 -17.34 -13.47
CA VAL A 69 -1.29 -18.16 -14.58
C VAL A 69 -1.15 -17.36 -15.88
N GLY A 70 -2.08 -16.43 -16.16
CA GLY A 70 -2.03 -15.61 -17.37
C GLY A 70 -0.73 -14.83 -17.54
N CYS A 71 -0.12 -14.43 -16.44
CA CYS A 71 1.14 -13.68 -16.45
C CYS A 71 2.35 -14.53 -16.03
N HIS A 72 2.20 -15.43 -15.06
CA HIS A 72 3.32 -16.18 -14.50
C HIS A 72 3.48 -17.59 -15.08
N GLY A 73 2.58 -17.99 -16.00
CA GLY A 73 2.58 -19.34 -16.60
C GLY A 73 2.01 -20.41 -15.66
N ILE A 74 1.50 -21.51 -16.24
CA ILE A 74 0.84 -22.59 -15.47
C ILE A 74 1.78 -23.32 -14.50
N THR A 75 3.07 -23.29 -14.80
CA THR A 75 4.12 -23.88 -13.96
C THR A 75 4.85 -22.83 -13.12
N ALA A 76 4.34 -21.61 -13.04
CA ALA A 76 4.98 -20.48 -12.34
C ALA A 76 6.41 -20.15 -12.79
N ARG A 77 6.82 -20.56 -14.01
CA ARG A 77 8.16 -20.30 -14.57
C ARG A 77 8.27 -18.99 -15.34
N GLY A 78 7.22 -18.18 -15.29
CA GLY A 78 7.16 -16.91 -15.99
C GLY A 78 6.57 -17.02 -17.40
N LEU A 79 5.99 -15.92 -17.86
CA LEU A 79 5.49 -15.72 -19.24
C LEU A 79 5.58 -14.23 -19.58
N VAL A 80 4.64 -13.40 -19.12
CA VAL A 80 4.70 -11.93 -19.14
C VAL A 80 5.32 -11.44 -17.83
N GLY A 81 4.93 -12.04 -16.72
CA GLY A 81 5.52 -11.83 -15.39
C GLY A 81 6.73 -12.74 -15.17
N PRO A 82 7.53 -12.46 -14.14
CA PRO A 82 8.74 -13.23 -13.83
C PRO A 82 8.41 -14.64 -13.32
N GLU A 83 9.44 -15.51 -13.33
CA GLU A 83 9.42 -16.79 -12.65
C GLU A 83 9.21 -16.61 -11.13
N LEU A 84 8.36 -17.45 -10.54
CA LEU A 84 8.03 -17.45 -9.12
C LEU A 84 8.67 -18.61 -8.33
N HIS A 85 9.35 -19.55 -9.01
CA HIS A 85 10.16 -20.53 -8.30
C HIS A 85 11.22 -19.85 -7.44
N SER A 86 11.33 -20.31 -6.21
CA SER A 86 12.24 -19.73 -5.21
C SER A 86 12.04 -18.22 -4.98
N ILE A 87 10.82 -17.70 -5.18
CA ILE A 87 10.50 -16.28 -4.92
C ILE A 87 10.74 -15.92 -3.46
N THR A 88 10.50 -16.85 -2.55
CA THR A 88 10.69 -16.71 -1.10
C THR A 88 12.16 -16.53 -0.68
N LYS A 89 13.12 -16.88 -1.55
CA LYS A 89 14.54 -16.57 -1.37
C LYS A 89 14.90 -15.15 -1.78
N ARG A 90 14.05 -14.51 -2.59
CA ARG A 90 14.27 -13.15 -3.12
C ARG A 90 13.47 -12.08 -2.38
N LEU A 91 12.26 -12.43 -1.95
CA LEU A 91 11.32 -11.56 -1.24
C LEU A 91 10.84 -12.27 0.02
N ASN A 92 10.75 -11.53 1.12
CA ASN A 92 10.08 -12.03 2.31
C ASN A 92 8.55 -11.97 2.16
N ASP A 93 7.83 -12.67 3.02
CA ASP A 93 6.37 -12.78 2.96
C ASP A 93 5.65 -11.42 2.96
N LYS A 94 6.14 -10.46 3.74
CA LYS A 94 5.56 -9.10 3.77
C LYS A 94 5.73 -8.38 2.43
N GLU A 95 6.84 -8.58 1.75
CA GLU A 95 7.12 -8.02 0.44
C GLU A 95 6.25 -8.68 -0.63
N ILE A 96 6.07 -10.01 -0.56
CA ILE A 96 5.16 -10.74 -1.45
C ILE A 96 3.72 -10.26 -1.26
N ILE A 97 3.25 -10.14 -0.02
CA ILE A 97 1.92 -9.60 0.30
C ILE A 97 1.75 -8.21 -0.32
N LYS A 98 2.70 -7.30 -0.10
CA LYS A 98 2.65 -5.94 -0.64
C LYS A 98 2.68 -5.92 -2.18
N GLN A 99 3.47 -6.80 -2.79
CA GLN A 99 3.54 -6.92 -4.25
C GLN A 99 2.19 -7.34 -4.83
N VAL A 100 1.55 -8.36 -4.23
CA VAL A 100 0.26 -8.87 -4.70
C VAL A 100 -0.86 -7.86 -4.48
N THR A 101 -0.96 -7.31 -3.27
CA THR A 101 -2.05 -6.38 -2.92
C THR A 101 -1.88 -4.99 -3.54
N GLY A 102 -0.65 -4.57 -3.79
CA GLY A 102 -0.34 -3.23 -4.29
C GLY A 102 -0.03 -3.14 -5.78
N GLY A 103 0.24 -4.26 -6.46
CA GLY A 103 0.65 -4.23 -7.87
C GLY A 103 1.87 -3.35 -8.11
N LEU A 104 2.89 -3.44 -7.23
CA LEU A 104 3.99 -2.48 -7.15
C LEU A 104 4.91 -2.47 -8.39
N THR A 105 4.83 -3.51 -9.22
CA THR A 105 5.67 -3.64 -10.42
C THR A 105 4.79 -3.81 -11.66
N PRO A 106 4.49 -2.73 -12.40
CA PRO A 106 3.73 -2.82 -13.64
C PRO A 106 4.38 -3.80 -14.65
N PRO A 107 3.61 -4.56 -15.41
CA PRO A 107 2.14 -4.51 -15.58
C PRO A 107 1.33 -5.37 -14.60
N MET A 108 1.89 -5.84 -13.49
CA MET A 108 1.16 -6.61 -12.48
C MET A 108 0.06 -5.75 -11.86
N PRO A 109 -1.22 -6.16 -11.90
CA PRO A 109 -2.29 -5.44 -11.23
C PRO A 109 -2.26 -5.65 -9.71
N SER A 110 -2.93 -4.77 -8.98
CA SER A 110 -3.24 -4.98 -7.57
C SER A 110 -4.41 -5.95 -7.41
N PHE A 111 -4.34 -6.80 -6.38
CA PHE A 111 -5.41 -7.76 -6.07
C PHE A 111 -6.01 -7.48 -4.69
N GLU A 112 -7.33 -7.34 -4.65
CA GLU A 112 -8.07 -7.36 -3.39
C GLU A 112 -8.26 -8.81 -2.96
N ILE A 113 -7.47 -9.26 -2.00
CA ILE A 113 -7.46 -10.63 -1.49
C ILE A 113 -7.57 -10.59 0.04
N ASP A 114 -8.44 -11.39 0.61
CA ASP A 114 -8.57 -11.48 2.06
C ASP A 114 -7.38 -12.22 2.72
N PRO A 115 -7.16 -12.05 4.03
CA PRO A 115 -6.00 -12.63 4.70
C PRO A 115 -5.91 -14.17 4.62
N VAL A 116 -7.04 -14.89 4.56
CA VAL A 116 -7.04 -16.36 4.47
C VAL A 116 -6.53 -16.79 3.09
N ASN A 117 -7.11 -16.24 2.05
CA ASN A 117 -6.71 -16.53 0.68
C ASN A 117 -5.27 -16.07 0.40
N MET A 118 -4.84 -14.94 0.96
CA MET A 118 -3.44 -14.50 0.84
C MET A 118 -2.48 -15.45 1.57
N SER A 119 -2.86 -15.99 2.73
CA SER A 119 -2.09 -17.01 3.45
C SER A 119 -1.97 -18.32 2.63
N ASN A 120 -3.07 -18.75 1.98
CA ASN A 120 -3.06 -19.89 1.08
C ASN A 120 -2.09 -19.67 -0.09
N LEU A 121 -2.15 -18.51 -0.72
CA LEU A 121 -1.25 -18.15 -1.83
C LEU A 121 0.22 -18.14 -1.38
N LEU A 122 0.54 -17.57 -0.22
CA LEU A 122 1.90 -17.61 0.34
C LEU A 122 2.37 -19.05 0.53
N LYS A 123 1.52 -19.91 1.10
CA LYS A 123 1.85 -21.32 1.32
C LYS A 123 2.16 -22.05 0.03
N TYR A 124 1.38 -21.79 -1.02
CA TYR A 124 1.65 -22.32 -2.36
C TYR A 124 2.99 -21.80 -2.93
N LEU A 125 3.25 -20.50 -2.84
CA LEU A 125 4.50 -19.92 -3.34
C LEU A 125 5.73 -20.48 -2.62
N HIS A 126 5.63 -20.79 -1.32
CA HIS A 126 6.67 -21.51 -0.57
C HIS A 126 6.88 -22.95 -1.07
N SER A 127 5.84 -23.58 -1.61
CA SER A 127 5.95 -24.96 -2.17
C SER A 127 6.63 -25.02 -3.53
N LEU A 128 6.87 -23.88 -4.18
CA LEU A 128 7.55 -23.77 -5.47
C LEU A 128 9.09 -23.74 -5.36
N GLU A 129 9.65 -24.10 -4.22
CA GLU A 129 11.10 -24.12 -3.98
C GLU A 129 11.82 -25.29 -4.68
#